data_61879863757d5cfb15831e73642af3d9
#
_entry.id   61879863757d5cfb15831e73642af3d9
#
_cell.length_a   1.000
_cell.length_b   1.000
_cell.length_c   1.000
_cell.angle_alpha   90.00
_cell.angle_beta   90.00
_cell.angle_gamma   90.00
#
_symmetry.space_group_name_H-M   'P 1'
#
loop_
_entity.id
_entity.type
_entity.pdbx_description
1 polymer ?
#
loop_
_entity_poly.entity_id
_entity_poly.type
_entity_poly.pdbx_seq_one_letter_code
_entity_poly.pdbx_strand_id
1 'polypeptide(L)'
;GLRNTGGIRVVNAGHQIYDNVLVGLAGTRFFSALGVMDAVPNSLPNRYCQVVDVKMYRNTFVDCTNIEFGTGKDMERTLAPEKVSFTDNIIINKELDQPYIAVDNVAGIQFKDNKVQLAKNYSAPGFTTEKVKAPQLPDDAAIRKDKGASWFKNQVAHPAANVHKEYNVSPGTNLSEVIHSAEPGGVIILAKGTYPIQRAMFIDKPLTIRAADAANKPLVRFNGDKPDNMVTIADGGKMVIENITFDGVLEPGKALAKAGISTAFDMIQ
;
A
#
# COMPACT_ATOMS: atom_id res chain seq x y z
N GLY A 1 -2.34 2.87 18.92
CA GLY A 1 -2.01 2.76 17.50
C GLY A 1 -0.52 3.01 17.26
N LEU A 2 0.02 2.47 16.20
CA LEU A 2 1.41 2.74 15.80
C LEU A 2 1.51 4.20 15.33
N ARG A 3 2.39 4.99 15.93
CA ARG A 3 2.52 6.45 15.74
C ARG A 3 2.83 6.91 14.31
N ASN A 4 3.16 6.03 13.39
CA ASN A 4 3.51 6.35 12.00
C ASN A 4 2.71 5.50 11.00
N THR A 5 1.52 5.06 11.38
CA THR A 5 0.65 4.30 10.47
C THR A 5 -0.32 5.25 9.83
N GLY A 6 -0.15 5.50 8.53
CA GLY A 6 -1.08 6.28 7.71
C GLY A 6 -2.31 5.47 7.31
N GLY A 7 -3.38 6.18 7.02
CA GLY A 7 -4.59 5.65 6.42
C GLY A 7 -4.61 5.85 4.91
N ILE A 8 -5.36 6.85 4.47
CA ILE A 8 -5.57 7.14 3.05
C ILE A 8 -4.81 8.41 2.69
N ARG A 9 -3.92 8.33 1.69
CA ARG A 9 -3.27 9.49 1.09
C ARG A 9 -3.85 9.73 -0.29
N VAL A 10 -4.36 10.93 -0.51
CA VAL A 10 -4.99 11.32 -1.77
C VAL A 10 -4.06 12.23 -2.54
N VAL A 11 -3.70 11.81 -3.73
CA VAL A 11 -2.94 12.57 -4.75
C VAL A 11 -3.61 12.36 -6.10
N ASN A 12 -3.44 13.29 -7.04
CA ASN A 12 -4.02 13.22 -8.38
C ASN A 12 -5.56 13.37 -8.40
N ALA A 13 -6.17 13.10 -9.54
CA ALA A 13 -7.56 13.42 -9.81
C ALA A 13 -8.48 12.21 -9.96
N GLY A 14 -9.80 12.43 -9.85
CA GLY A 14 -10.84 11.49 -10.24
C GLY A 14 -11.10 10.34 -9.26
N HIS A 15 -10.61 10.41 -8.01
CA HIS A 15 -10.79 9.33 -7.04
C HIS A 15 -12.17 9.35 -6.37
N GLN A 16 -12.66 8.16 -6.06
CA GLN A 16 -13.80 7.95 -5.19
C GLN A 16 -13.37 7.12 -3.97
N ILE A 17 -13.56 7.68 -2.78
CA ILE A 17 -13.15 7.11 -1.50
C ILE A 17 -14.40 7.03 -0.63
N TYR A 18 -14.90 5.82 -0.42
CA TYR A 18 -16.18 5.65 0.25
C TYR A 18 -16.29 4.33 1.01
N ASP A 19 -17.22 4.31 1.98
CA ASP A 19 -17.55 3.14 2.78
C ASP A 19 -16.35 2.52 3.53
N ASN A 20 -15.32 3.34 3.84
CA ASN A 20 -14.17 2.88 4.60
C ASN A 20 -14.39 3.13 6.09
N VAL A 21 -13.82 2.26 6.91
CA VAL A 21 -13.75 2.43 8.37
C VAL A 21 -12.29 2.47 8.79
N LEU A 22 -11.88 3.60 9.37
CA LEU A 22 -10.52 3.84 9.85
C LEU A 22 -10.57 3.98 11.38
N VAL A 23 -9.73 3.24 12.09
CA VAL A 23 -9.77 3.20 13.57
C VAL A 23 -8.38 3.35 14.16
N GLY A 24 -8.23 4.26 15.13
CA GLY A 24 -7.03 4.40 15.96
C GLY A 24 -5.78 4.85 15.21
N LEU A 25 -5.92 5.50 14.05
CA LEU A 25 -4.78 5.99 13.27
C LEU A 25 -4.29 7.32 13.83
N ALA A 26 -3.05 7.35 14.32
CA ALA A 26 -2.44 8.47 15.00
C ALA A 26 -1.20 9.05 14.29
N GLY A 27 -1.03 8.77 13.03
CA GLY A 27 0.03 9.35 12.20
C GLY A 27 -0.22 10.81 11.87
N THR A 28 0.82 11.53 11.47
CA THR A 28 0.77 12.97 11.13
C THR A 28 1.31 13.22 9.74
N ARG A 29 0.93 14.32 9.12
CA ARG A 29 1.37 14.74 7.78
C ARG A 29 1.10 13.60 6.76
N PHE A 30 2.15 13.11 6.09
CA PHE A 30 2.03 12.03 5.08
C PHE A 30 1.49 10.69 5.64
N PHE A 31 1.40 10.56 6.95
CA PHE A 31 0.90 9.38 7.66
C PHE A 31 -0.43 9.65 8.38
N SER A 32 -1.11 10.73 8.08
CA SER A 32 -2.42 11.06 8.63
C SER A 32 -3.46 9.96 8.33
N ALA A 33 -4.51 9.88 9.12
CA ALA A 33 -5.62 8.96 8.87
C ALA A 33 -6.25 9.21 7.48
N LEU A 34 -6.38 10.49 7.13
CA LEU A 34 -6.67 10.94 5.77
C LEU A 34 -5.78 12.16 5.49
N GLY A 35 -4.97 12.08 4.45
CA GLY A 35 -4.17 13.20 3.96
C GLY A 35 -4.54 13.54 2.52
N VAL A 36 -5.23 14.65 2.32
CA VAL A 36 -5.51 15.20 0.98
C VAL A 36 -4.38 16.17 0.65
N MET A 37 -3.56 15.78 -0.33
CA MET A 37 -2.27 16.42 -0.57
C MET A 37 -2.37 17.73 -1.35
N ASP A 38 -1.50 18.68 -1.00
CA ASP A 38 -1.14 19.75 -1.90
C ASP A 38 -0.22 19.23 -3.01
N ALA A 39 -0.29 19.87 -4.16
CA ALA A 39 0.42 19.47 -5.35
C ALA A 39 1.53 20.44 -5.76
N VAL A 40 2.48 19.89 -6.52
CA VAL A 40 3.54 20.64 -7.16
C VAL A 40 3.04 21.13 -8.52
N PRO A 41 3.14 22.42 -8.86
CA PRO A 41 2.79 22.94 -10.19
C PRO A 41 3.55 22.19 -11.30
N ASN A 42 2.85 21.85 -12.38
CA ASN A 42 3.43 21.13 -13.51
C ASN A 42 4.09 19.77 -13.15
N SER A 43 3.60 19.14 -12.10
CA SER A 43 4.10 17.83 -11.67
C SER A 43 3.87 16.76 -12.74
N LEU A 44 4.82 15.82 -12.86
CA LEU A 44 4.65 14.66 -13.72
C LEU A 44 3.49 13.78 -13.20
N PRO A 45 2.76 13.06 -14.08
CA PRO A 45 1.58 12.26 -13.70
C PRO A 45 1.82 11.21 -12.60
N ASN A 46 3.06 10.72 -12.47
CA ASN A 46 3.46 9.75 -11.45
C ASN A 46 3.96 10.38 -10.14
N ARG A 47 3.72 11.68 -9.92
CA ARG A 47 4.15 12.41 -8.73
C ARG A 47 2.97 13.11 -8.06
N TYR A 48 3.21 14.31 -7.54
CA TYR A 48 2.22 15.09 -6.78
C TYR A 48 1.43 16.00 -7.71
N CYS A 49 0.58 15.42 -8.56
CA CYS A 49 -0.40 16.18 -9.33
C CYS A 49 -1.52 16.69 -8.42
N GLN A 50 -2.18 17.76 -8.84
CA GLN A 50 -3.25 18.38 -8.07
C GLN A 50 -4.40 17.41 -7.82
N VAL A 51 -4.90 17.41 -6.60
CA VAL A 51 -6.10 16.68 -6.23
C VAL A 51 -7.30 17.43 -6.76
N VAL A 52 -7.95 16.88 -7.79
CA VAL A 52 -9.11 17.49 -8.47
C VAL A 52 -10.18 16.43 -8.72
N ASP A 53 -11.46 16.84 -8.64
CA ASP A 53 -12.61 15.96 -8.90
C ASP A 53 -12.63 14.69 -8.02
N VAL A 54 -12.30 14.83 -6.74
CA VAL A 54 -12.25 13.72 -5.77
C VAL A 54 -13.50 13.74 -4.89
N LYS A 55 -14.12 12.58 -4.70
CA LYS A 55 -15.29 12.38 -3.84
C LYS A 55 -14.95 11.47 -2.67
N MET A 56 -15.15 11.97 -1.45
CA MET A 56 -14.93 11.21 -0.21
C MET A 56 -16.25 11.21 0.58
N TYR A 57 -16.90 10.03 0.66
CA TYR A 57 -18.24 9.97 1.22
C TYR A 57 -18.52 8.66 1.96
N ARG A 58 -19.37 8.73 2.99
CA ARG A 58 -19.75 7.60 3.83
C ARG A 58 -18.55 6.86 4.46
N ASN A 59 -17.45 7.57 4.71
CA ASN A 59 -16.34 7.01 5.46
C ASN A 59 -16.56 7.24 6.96
N THR A 60 -16.06 6.36 7.79
CA THR A 60 -16.12 6.47 9.24
C THR A 60 -14.71 6.48 9.83
N PHE A 61 -14.40 7.50 10.60
CA PHE A 61 -13.15 7.68 11.31
C PHE A 61 -13.42 7.58 12.81
N VAL A 62 -12.83 6.60 13.48
CA VAL A 62 -12.97 6.37 14.93
C VAL A 62 -11.61 6.49 15.59
N ASP A 63 -11.49 7.39 16.57
CA ASP A 63 -10.26 7.64 17.34
C ASP A 63 -9.03 7.89 16.44
N CYS A 64 -9.27 8.49 15.29
CA CYS A 64 -8.21 8.96 14.37
C CYS A 64 -7.85 10.40 14.73
N THR A 65 -6.54 10.72 14.81
CA THR A 65 -6.09 12.04 15.25
C THR A 65 -6.00 13.07 14.13
N ASN A 66 -5.67 12.67 12.93
CA ASN A 66 -5.39 13.61 11.84
C ASN A 66 -6.17 13.25 10.57
N ILE A 67 -7.11 14.11 10.24
CA ILE A 67 -7.74 14.21 8.92
C ILE A 67 -7.27 15.56 8.37
N GLU A 68 -6.40 15.55 7.37
CA GLU A 68 -5.70 16.76 6.91
C GLU A 68 -6.06 17.10 5.46
N PHE A 69 -6.35 18.37 5.22
CA PHE A 69 -6.53 18.93 3.87
C PHE A 69 -5.43 19.94 3.57
N GLY A 70 -4.79 19.82 2.41
CA GLY A 70 -3.60 20.57 2.04
C GLY A 70 -2.32 19.95 2.63
N THR A 71 -2.36 18.63 2.89
CA THR A 71 -1.24 17.91 3.49
C THR A 71 0.04 18.08 2.67
N GLY A 72 1.13 18.37 3.34
CA GLY A 72 2.44 18.50 2.71
C GLY A 72 2.73 19.87 2.11
N LYS A 73 1.87 20.87 2.35
CA LYS A 73 2.12 22.28 1.99
C LYS A 73 3.56 22.68 2.33
N ASP A 74 4.27 23.16 1.34
CA ASP A 74 5.62 23.71 1.45
C ASP A 74 5.89 24.69 0.28
N MET A 75 7.18 25.00 0.04
CA MET A 75 7.57 25.92 -1.04
C MET A 75 7.36 25.34 -2.45
N GLU A 76 7.34 24.03 -2.59
CA GLU A 76 7.13 23.35 -3.89
C GLU A 76 5.66 22.95 -4.08
N ARG A 77 5.00 22.46 -3.02
CA ARG A 77 3.59 22.05 -3.03
C ARG A 77 2.71 23.25 -2.75
N THR A 78 2.33 23.95 -3.80
CA THR A 78 1.60 25.23 -3.72
C THR A 78 0.20 25.19 -4.31
N LEU A 79 -0.22 24.05 -4.88
CA LEU A 79 -1.56 23.88 -5.43
C LEU A 79 -2.47 23.15 -4.44
N ALA A 80 -3.40 23.88 -3.85
CA ALA A 80 -4.40 23.31 -2.97
C ALA A 80 -5.40 22.40 -3.73
N PRO A 81 -6.06 21.46 -3.05
CA PRO A 81 -7.10 20.62 -3.63
C PRO A 81 -8.26 21.45 -4.19
N GLU A 82 -8.81 21.04 -5.35
CA GLU A 82 -9.94 21.70 -6.02
C GLU A 82 -11.04 20.71 -6.40
N LYS A 83 -12.30 21.17 -6.41
CA LYS A 83 -13.47 20.33 -6.76
C LYS A 83 -13.52 19.03 -5.97
N VAL A 84 -13.16 19.09 -4.71
CA VAL A 84 -13.20 17.96 -3.79
C VAL A 84 -14.49 18.01 -3.00
N SER A 85 -15.17 16.88 -2.81
CA SER A 85 -16.29 16.76 -1.90
C SER A 85 -15.97 15.82 -0.74
N PHE A 86 -16.30 16.26 0.47
CA PHE A 86 -16.20 15.48 1.70
C PHE A 86 -17.59 15.47 2.36
N THR A 87 -18.36 14.38 2.10
CA THR A 87 -19.81 14.37 2.39
C THR A 87 -20.24 13.10 3.12
N ASP A 88 -21.26 13.20 3.95
CA ASP A 88 -21.85 12.04 4.63
C ASP A 88 -20.85 11.21 5.45
N ASN A 89 -19.71 11.77 5.86
CA ASN A 89 -18.74 11.05 6.65
C ASN A 89 -19.06 11.14 8.15
N ILE A 90 -18.56 10.20 8.91
CA ILE A 90 -18.70 10.13 10.36
C ILE A 90 -17.32 10.24 10.99
N ILE A 91 -17.16 11.17 11.95
CA ILE A 91 -15.91 11.36 12.69
C ILE A 91 -16.21 11.26 14.19
N ILE A 92 -15.64 10.27 14.84
CA ILE A 92 -15.79 10.02 16.28
C ILE A 92 -14.41 10.11 16.91
N ASN A 93 -14.17 11.15 17.70
CA ASN A 93 -12.97 11.25 18.52
C ASN A 93 -13.20 12.21 19.68
N LYS A 94 -13.36 11.70 20.89
CA LYS A 94 -13.68 12.48 22.08
C LYS A 94 -12.49 13.25 22.67
N GLU A 95 -11.33 13.16 22.06
CA GLU A 95 -10.13 13.89 22.48
C GLU A 95 -9.86 15.12 21.59
N LEU A 96 -10.55 15.25 20.45
CA LEU A 96 -10.36 16.35 19.52
C LEU A 96 -11.48 17.40 19.62
N ASP A 97 -11.11 18.66 19.46
CA ASP A 97 -12.03 19.79 19.39
C ASP A 97 -12.48 20.10 17.95
N GLN A 98 -11.77 19.57 16.93
CA GLN A 98 -12.04 19.82 15.53
C GLN A 98 -12.00 18.53 14.70
N PRO A 99 -12.86 18.39 13.67
CA PRO A 99 -12.95 17.17 12.86
C PRO A 99 -11.82 17.01 11.85
N TYR A 100 -11.13 18.09 11.49
CA TYR A 100 -10.05 18.07 10.51
C TYR A 100 -9.04 19.20 10.76
N ILE A 101 -7.92 19.12 10.10
CA ILE A 101 -6.85 20.12 10.07
C ILE A 101 -6.77 20.70 8.66
N ALA A 102 -6.98 22.01 8.53
CA ALA A 102 -6.70 22.75 7.31
C ALA A 102 -5.22 23.16 7.32
N VAL A 103 -4.40 22.43 6.57
CA VAL A 103 -2.96 22.73 6.41
C VAL A 103 -2.76 23.83 5.37
N ASP A 104 -3.60 23.85 4.34
CA ASP A 104 -3.69 24.93 3.35
C ASP A 104 -5.16 25.32 3.09
N ASN A 105 -5.38 26.10 2.05
CA ASN A 105 -6.69 26.58 1.63
C ASN A 105 -7.66 25.43 1.31
N VAL A 106 -8.80 25.44 1.98
CA VAL A 106 -9.87 24.46 1.79
C VAL A 106 -11.04 24.98 0.95
N ALA A 107 -10.92 26.14 0.31
CA ALA A 107 -11.99 26.74 -0.51
C ALA A 107 -12.42 25.83 -1.69
N GLY A 108 -11.53 24.99 -2.18
CA GLY A 108 -11.84 23.99 -3.22
C GLY A 108 -12.52 22.71 -2.70
N ILE A 109 -12.86 22.66 -1.40
CA ILE A 109 -13.44 21.48 -0.76
C ILE A 109 -14.86 21.77 -0.29
N GLN A 110 -15.82 21.01 -0.77
CA GLN A 110 -17.20 21.07 -0.32
C GLN A 110 -17.40 20.10 0.86
N PHE A 111 -17.68 20.65 2.03
CA PHE A 111 -18.14 19.88 3.19
C PHE A 111 -19.66 19.86 3.24
N LYS A 112 -20.26 18.67 3.41
CA LYS A 112 -21.71 18.55 3.48
C LYS A 112 -22.12 17.30 4.27
N ASP A 113 -23.15 17.44 5.12
CA ASP A 113 -23.83 16.34 5.82
C ASP A 113 -22.90 15.42 6.62
N ASN A 114 -21.72 15.91 7.07
CA ASN A 114 -20.82 15.15 7.90
C ASN A 114 -21.28 15.17 9.38
N LYS A 115 -21.24 14.02 10.04
CA LYS A 115 -21.59 13.86 11.44
C LYS A 115 -20.34 13.77 12.29
N VAL A 116 -20.31 14.49 13.41
CA VAL A 116 -19.15 14.51 14.29
C VAL A 116 -19.56 14.24 15.75
N GLN A 117 -18.76 13.47 16.44
CA GLN A 117 -18.82 13.32 17.88
C GLN A 117 -17.42 13.55 18.46
N LEU A 118 -17.17 14.78 18.87
CA LEU A 118 -15.88 15.26 19.36
C LEU A 118 -15.90 15.52 20.87
N ALA A 119 -14.80 16.05 21.41
CA ALA A 119 -14.68 16.45 22.82
C ALA A 119 -15.71 17.51 23.20
N LYS A 120 -16.01 18.41 22.25
CA LYS A 120 -17.01 19.49 22.41
C LYS A 120 -17.96 19.49 21.21
N ASN A 121 -19.10 20.15 21.39
CA ASN A 121 -20.00 20.40 20.29
C ASN A 121 -19.30 21.25 19.23
N TYR A 122 -19.31 20.76 18.01
CA TYR A 122 -18.73 21.42 16.86
C TYR A 122 -19.84 21.81 15.87
N SER A 123 -19.82 23.05 15.43
CA SER A 123 -20.77 23.56 14.45
C SER A 123 -20.03 24.37 13.40
N ALA A 124 -20.04 23.90 12.18
CA ALA A 124 -19.52 24.59 11.01
C ALA A 124 -20.30 24.14 9.76
N PRO A 125 -20.31 24.92 8.67
CA PRO A 125 -20.95 24.49 7.43
C PRO A 125 -20.52 23.09 7.01
N GLY A 126 -21.49 22.20 6.80
CA GLY A 126 -21.25 20.81 6.38
C GLY A 126 -20.94 19.81 7.51
N PHE A 127 -21.00 20.25 8.78
CA PHE A 127 -20.80 19.39 9.95
C PHE A 127 -21.90 19.55 10.99
N THR A 128 -22.34 18.45 11.55
CA THR A 128 -23.35 18.41 12.62
C THR A 128 -22.86 17.56 13.77
N THR A 129 -22.89 18.09 14.99
CA THR A 129 -22.64 17.29 16.19
C THR A 129 -23.81 16.34 16.44
N GLU A 130 -23.53 15.06 16.41
CA GLU A 130 -24.52 14.03 16.66
C GLU A 130 -23.89 12.86 17.44
N LYS A 131 -24.64 12.27 18.36
CA LYS A 131 -24.22 11.06 19.04
C LYS A 131 -24.34 9.89 18.07
N VAL A 132 -23.22 9.40 17.59
CA VAL A 132 -23.15 8.32 16.62
C VAL A 132 -22.62 7.06 17.31
N LYS A 133 -23.22 5.91 17.01
CA LYS A 133 -22.69 4.63 17.45
C LYS A 133 -21.51 4.26 16.54
N ALA A 134 -20.35 4.04 17.11
CA ALA A 134 -19.21 3.51 16.36
C ALA A 134 -19.59 2.17 15.70
N PRO A 135 -19.22 1.94 14.45
CA PRO A 135 -19.49 0.67 13.78
C PRO A 135 -18.81 -0.46 14.54
N GLN A 136 -19.50 -1.58 14.70
CA GLN A 136 -18.83 -2.80 15.11
C GLN A 136 -17.95 -3.29 13.98
N LEU A 137 -16.65 -3.34 14.23
CA LEU A 137 -15.72 -3.93 13.27
C LEU A 137 -15.93 -5.45 13.30
N PRO A 138 -16.13 -6.09 12.14
CA PRO A 138 -16.07 -7.54 12.07
C PRO A 138 -14.67 -8.00 12.51
N ASP A 139 -14.58 -9.22 13.02
CA ASP A 139 -13.27 -9.79 13.33
C ASP A 139 -12.39 -9.90 12.07
N ASP A 140 -11.08 -9.98 12.25
CA ASP A 140 -10.11 -10.03 11.13
C ASP A 140 -10.38 -11.19 10.17
N ALA A 141 -10.91 -12.31 10.66
CA ALA A 141 -11.21 -13.47 9.84
C ALA A 141 -12.41 -13.22 8.92
N ALA A 142 -13.46 -12.55 9.45
CA ALA A 142 -14.62 -12.16 8.65
C ALA A 142 -14.27 -11.09 7.61
N ILE A 143 -13.42 -10.10 7.98
CA ILE A 143 -12.95 -9.08 7.03
C ILE A 143 -12.21 -9.74 5.85
N ARG A 144 -11.31 -10.67 6.13
CA ARG A 144 -10.50 -11.33 5.09
C ARG A 144 -11.34 -12.21 4.17
N LYS A 145 -12.41 -12.81 4.68
CA LYS A 145 -13.27 -13.71 3.92
C LYS A 145 -14.12 -12.98 2.87
N ASP A 146 -14.67 -11.80 3.22
CA ASP A 146 -15.69 -11.15 2.41
C ASP A 146 -15.29 -9.79 1.82
N LYS A 147 -14.14 -9.23 2.22
CA LYS A 147 -13.67 -7.92 1.77
C LYS A 147 -12.49 -8.06 0.79
N GLY A 148 -12.26 -7.02 0.04
CA GLY A 148 -11.25 -6.94 -1.00
C GLY A 148 -11.86 -6.95 -2.41
N ALA A 149 -11.05 -6.63 -3.39
CA ALA A 149 -11.48 -6.55 -4.77
C ALA A 149 -11.94 -7.93 -5.28
N SER A 150 -13.13 -7.99 -5.87
CA SER A 150 -13.70 -9.24 -6.36
C SER A 150 -12.80 -9.95 -7.39
N TRP A 151 -12.10 -9.18 -8.21
CA TRP A 151 -11.12 -9.69 -9.16
C TRP A 151 -9.91 -10.33 -8.46
N PHE A 152 -9.51 -9.82 -7.28
CA PHE A 152 -8.42 -10.41 -6.48
C PHE A 152 -8.83 -11.75 -5.87
N LYS A 153 -10.06 -11.86 -5.38
CA LYS A 153 -10.62 -13.14 -4.88
C LYS A 153 -10.64 -14.22 -5.96
N ASN A 154 -10.91 -13.84 -7.20
CA ASN A 154 -10.93 -14.76 -8.33
C ASN A 154 -9.52 -15.14 -8.82
N GLN A 155 -8.49 -14.36 -8.51
CA GLN A 155 -7.11 -14.70 -8.86
C GLN A 155 -6.49 -15.73 -7.88
N VAL A 156 -7.07 -15.90 -6.69
CA VAL A 156 -6.66 -16.95 -5.73
C VAL A 156 -7.28 -18.30 -6.07
N ALA A 157 -8.26 -18.38 -6.96
CA ALA A 157 -8.55 -19.61 -7.64
C ALA A 157 -7.36 -19.89 -8.59
N HIS A 158 -6.37 -20.64 -8.09
CA HIS A 158 -5.32 -21.18 -8.94
C HIS A 158 -6.02 -21.82 -10.16
N PRO A 159 -5.68 -21.43 -11.40
CA PRO A 159 -6.19 -22.16 -12.55
C PRO A 159 -5.90 -23.63 -12.29
N ALA A 160 -6.90 -24.47 -12.54
CA ALA A 160 -6.76 -25.92 -12.43
C ALA A 160 -5.42 -26.32 -13.03
N ALA A 161 -4.64 -27.09 -12.31
CA ALA A 161 -3.25 -27.37 -12.56
C ALA A 161 -2.99 -27.65 -14.05
N ASN A 162 -2.61 -26.63 -14.79
CA ASN A 162 -1.73 -26.85 -15.91
C ASN A 162 -0.49 -27.48 -15.27
N VAL A 163 -0.13 -28.65 -15.69
CA VAL A 163 1.06 -29.35 -15.19
C VAL A 163 2.27 -28.47 -15.53
N HIS A 164 2.59 -27.55 -14.63
CA HIS A 164 3.74 -26.70 -14.79
C HIS A 164 4.97 -27.53 -14.45
N LYS A 165 5.98 -27.42 -15.26
CA LYS A 165 7.25 -28.10 -15.00
C LYS A 165 7.81 -27.62 -13.66
N GLU A 166 8.13 -28.58 -12.80
CA GLU A 166 8.71 -28.32 -11.49
C GLU A 166 10.23 -28.41 -11.55
N TYR A 167 10.89 -27.47 -10.91
CA TYR A 167 12.34 -27.37 -10.80
C TYR A 167 12.71 -27.44 -9.33
N ASN A 168 13.17 -28.61 -8.87
CA ASN A 168 13.63 -28.79 -7.50
C ASN A 168 15.05 -28.24 -7.35
N VAL A 169 15.25 -27.29 -6.45
CA VAL A 169 16.50 -26.55 -6.29
C VAL A 169 17.04 -26.72 -4.88
N SER A 170 18.30 -27.17 -4.78
CA SER A 170 19.01 -27.30 -3.52
C SER A 170 19.93 -26.11 -3.26
N PRO A 171 20.29 -25.83 -1.98
CA PRO A 171 21.28 -24.82 -1.64
C PRO A 171 22.61 -25.05 -2.39
N GLY A 172 23.23 -23.94 -2.83
CA GLY A 172 24.44 -23.99 -3.66
C GLY A 172 24.19 -23.98 -5.17
N THR A 173 22.95 -24.19 -5.61
CA THR A 173 22.56 -23.97 -7.02
C THR A 173 22.44 -22.47 -7.31
N ASN A 174 22.90 -22.04 -8.49
CA ASN A 174 22.71 -20.67 -8.96
C ASN A 174 21.23 -20.42 -9.29
N LEU A 175 20.54 -19.75 -8.39
CA LEU A 175 19.10 -19.51 -8.52
C LEU A 175 18.76 -18.66 -9.78
N SER A 176 19.63 -17.74 -10.18
CA SER A 176 19.43 -16.91 -11.36
C SER A 176 19.46 -17.74 -12.65
N GLU A 177 20.31 -18.77 -12.74
CA GLU A 177 20.36 -19.68 -13.88
C GLU A 177 19.10 -20.53 -13.97
N VAL A 178 18.61 -21.03 -12.82
CA VAL A 178 17.34 -21.79 -12.78
C VAL A 178 16.18 -20.94 -13.25
N ILE A 179 16.08 -19.70 -12.76
CA ILE A 179 15.05 -18.74 -13.16
C ILE A 179 15.12 -18.48 -14.68
N HIS A 180 16.31 -18.27 -15.20
CA HIS A 180 16.52 -18.02 -16.64
C HIS A 180 16.10 -19.21 -17.51
N SER A 181 16.45 -20.43 -17.10
CA SER A 181 16.18 -21.68 -17.85
C SER A 181 14.75 -22.22 -17.66
N ALA A 182 14.04 -21.79 -16.63
CA ALA A 182 12.68 -22.24 -16.38
C ALA A 182 11.73 -21.83 -17.51
N GLU A 183 10.79 -22.70 -17.84
CA GLU A 183 9.74 -22.43 -18.81
C GLU A 183 8.70 -21.45 -18.25
N PRO A 184 8.02 -20.62 -19.10
CA PRO A 184 6.92 -19.78 -18.64
C PRO A 184 5.85 -20.61 -17.89
N GLY A 185 5.45 -20.15 -16.71
CA GLY A 185 4.54 -20.88 -15.83
C GLY A 185 5.22 -21.91 -14.94
N GLY A 186 6.54 -22.10 -15.04
CA GLY A 186 7.27 -23.07 -14.24
C GLY A 186 7.23 -22.80 -12.73
N VAL A 187 7.37 -23.86 -11.93
CA VAL A 187 7.37 -23.81 -10.47
C VAL A 187 8.77 -24.18 -9.95
N ILE A 188 9.45 -23.23 -9.36
CA ILE A 188 10.78 -23.39 -8.75
C ILE A 188 10.58 -23.69 -7.25
N ILE A 189 11.01 -24.87 -6.83
CA ILE A 189 10.81 -25.38 -5.47
C ILE A 189 12.15 -25.37 -4.75
N LEU A 190 12.28 -24.49 -3.76
CA LEU A 190 13.52 -24.32 -2.99
C LEU A 190 13.52 -25.24 -1.77
N ALA A 191 14.53 -26.09 -1.65
CA ALA A 191 14.79 -26.82 -0.41
C ALA A 191 15.20 -25.85 0.71
N LYS A 192 15.09 -26.30 1.97
CA LYS A 192 15.59 -25.52 3.13
C LYS A 192 17.07 -25.18 2.94
N GLY A 193 17.43 -23.93 3.18
CA GLY A 193 18.81 -23.45 3.13
C GLY A 193 18.95 -22.02 2.67
N THR A 194 20.19 -21.59 2.45
CA THR A 194 20.51 -20.23 2.01
C THR A 194 20.89 -20.24 0.53
N TYR A 195 20.31 -19.28 -0.21
CA TYR A 195 20.52 -19.05 -1.63
C TYR A 195 21.11 -17.65 -1.81
N PRO A 196 22.45 -17.53 -1.94
CA PRO A 196 23.08 -16.24 -2.14
C PRO A 196 22.79 -15.74 -3.55
N ILE A 197 22.45 -14.44 -3.66
CA ILE A 197 22.30 -13.72 -4.92
C ILE A 197 23.22 -12.52 -4.93
N GLN A 198 23.94 -12.31 -6.02
CA GLN A 198 24.88 -11.19 -6.19
C GLN A 198 24.29 -10.03 -6.97
N ARG A 199 23.25 -10.27 -7.74
CA ARG A 199 22.49 -9.33 -8.55
C ARG A 199 21.01 -9.66 -8.47
N ALA A 200 20.17 -8.74 -8.97
CA ALA A 200 18.75 -8.98 -9.05
C ALA A 200 18.41 -10.28 -9.79
N MET A 201 17.50 -11.06 -9.22
CA MET A 201 16.83 -12.13 -9.96
C MET A 201 15.91 -11.47 -10.98
N PHE A 202 16.15 -11.73 -12.26
CA PHE A 202 15.43 -11.10 -13.35
C PHE A 202 14.27 -11.97 -13.81
N ILE A 203 13.05 -11.49 -13.68
CA ILE A 203 11.81 -12.21 -13.99
C ILE A 203 11.17 -11.58 -15.24
N ASP A 204 11.32 -12.23 -16.39
CA ASP A 204 10.80 -11.81 -17.71
C ASP A 204 9.64 -12.68 -18.21
N LYS A 205 9.18 -13.62 -17.39
CA LYS A 205 8.10 -14.58 -17.68
C LYS A 205 7.35 -14.95 -16.43
N PRO A 206 6.13 -15.51 -16.54
CA PRO A 206 5.39 -16.02 -15.38
C PRO A 206 6.14 -17.15 -14.69
N LEU A 207 6.40 -17.05 -13.38
CA LEU A 207 7.04 -18.08 -12.55
C LEU A 207 6.43 -18.11 -11.16
N THR A 208 6.42 -19.30 -10.57
CA THR A 208 6.17 -19.49 -9.13
C THR A 208 7.45 -19.93 -8.45
N ILE A 209 7.86 -19.27 -7.37
CA ILE A 209 9.00 -19.66 -6.54
C ILE A 209 8.48 -19.95 -5.13
N ARG A 210 8.60 -21.20 -4.69
CA ARG A 210 8.04 -21.59 -3.39
C ARG A 210 9.01 -22.46 -2.58
N ALA A 211 8.80 -22.50 -1.27
CA ALA A 211 9.48 -23.46 -0.41
C ALA A 211 9.01 -24.88 -0.70
N ALA A 212 9.92 -25.84 -0.60
CA ALA A 212 9.57 -27.27 -0.60
C ALA A 212 8.74 -27.65 0.64
N ASP A 213 8.98 -26.96 1.76
CA ASP A 213 8.27 -27.11 3.02
C ASP A 213 7.99 -25.72 3.62
N ALA A 214 6.71 -25.41 3.83
CA ALA A 214 6.26 -24.14 4.38
C ALA A 214 6.77 -23.89 5.81
N ALA A 215 7.03 -24.94 6.58
CA ALA A 215 7.59 -24.85 7.93
C ALA A 215 9.09 -24.54 7.94
N ASN A 216 9.78 -24.83 6.86
CA ASN A 216 11.24 -24.69 6.72
C ASN A 216 11.57 -23.71 5.57
N LYS A 217 11.30 -22.41 5.78
CA LYS A 217 11.46 -21.37 4.76
C LYS A 217 12.91 -21.24 4.30
N PRO A 218 13.18 -21.34 2.98
CA PRO A 218 14.49 -21.02 2.42
C PRO A 218 14.77 -19.52 2.55
N LEU A 219 16.06 -19.19 2.67
CA LEU A 219 16.57 -17.83 2.80
C LEU A 219 17.27 -17.41 1.51
N VAL A 220 16.70 -16.47 0.77
CA VAL A 220 17.37 -15.79 -0.33
C VAL A 220 18.10 -14.58 0.22
N ARG A 221 19.45 -14.62 0.18
CA ARG A 221 20.30 -13.57 0.76
C ARG A 221 21.05 -12.80 -0.32
N PHE A 222 20.97 -11.47 -0.24
CA PHE A 222 21.78 -10.60 -1.08
C PHE A 222 23.25 -10.64 -0.63
N ASN A 223 24.15 -10.96 -1.56
CA ASN A 223 25.59 -11.07 -1.31
C ASN A 223 26.40 -10.42 -2.44
N GLY A 224 25.86 -9.33 -3.03
CA GLY A 224 26.53 -8.58 -4.10
C GLY A 224 27.60 -7.62 -3.57
N ASP A 225 28.58 -7.32 -4.43
CA ASP A 225 29.61 -6.32 -4.15
C ASP A 225 29.17 -4.90 -4.46
N LYS A 226 28.07 -4.77 -5.23
CA LYS A 226 27.47 -3.48 -5.59
C LYS A 226 25.97 -3.49 -5.24
N PRO A 227 25.42 -2.35 -4.82
CA PRO A 227 24.01 -2.25 -4.51
C PRO A 227 23.13 -2.60 -5.73
N ASP A 228 22.17 -3.52 -5.54
CA ASP A 228 21.20 -3.92 -6.55
C ASP A 228 19.86 -4.28 -5.89
N ASN A 229 18.79 -4.44 -6.69
CA ASN A 229 17.54 -4.99 -6.20
C ASN A 229 17.70 -6.51 -5.97
N MET A 230 16.90 -7.09 -5.10
CA MET A 230 16.89 -8.56 -4.97
C MET A 230 16.12 -9.23 -6.09
N VAL A 231 15.04 -8.61 -6.54
CA VAL A 231 14.21 -9.07 -7.66
C VAL A 231 13.87 -7.90 -8.57
N THR A 232 13.95 -8.11 -9.86
CA THR A 232 13.46 -7.19 -10.90
C THR A 232 12.47 -7.92 -11.79
N ILE A 233 11.24 -7.41 -11.87
CA ILE A 233 10.20 -7.95 -12.75
C ILE A 233 10.18 -7.08 -14.02
N ALA A 234 10.48 -7.68 -15.16
CA ALA A 234 10.47 -7.05 -16.47
C ALA A 234 9.11 -7.19 -17.16
N ASP A 235 8.98 -6.57 -18.34
CA ASP A 235 7.78 -6.71 -19.16
C ASP A 235 7.52 -8.20 -19.50
N GLY A 236 6.26 -8.61 -19.35
CA GLY A 236 5.86 -10.02 -19.48
C GLY A 236 6.14 -10.89 -18.23
N GLY A 237 6.94 -10.38 -17.30
CA GLY A 237 7.25 -11.07 -16.03
C GLY A 237 6.07 -11.07 -15.06
N LYS A 238 5.84 -12.22 -14.43
CA LYS A 238 4.91 -12.37 -13.30
C LYS A 238 5.57 -13.29 -12.29
N MET A 239 5.46 -12.98 -11.02
CA MET A 239 6.05 -13.82 -9.97
C MET A 239 5.08 -14.08 -8.84
N VAL A 240 4.93 -15.35 -8.48
CA VAL A 240 4.30 -15.78 -7.24
C VAL A 240 5.40 -16.26 -6.29
N ILE A 241 5.39 -15.78 -5.05
CA ILE A 241 6.34 -16.16 -4.01
C ILE A 241 5.59 -16.78 -2.84
N GLU A 242 5.98 -17.99 -2.43
CA GLU A 242 5.34 -18.68 -1.33
C GLU A 242 6.36 -19.18 -0.31
N ASN A 243 6.23 -18.73 0.94
CA ASN A 243 7.04 -19.21 2.08
C ASN A 243 8.56 -19.05 1.92
N ILE A 244 9.02 -17.93 1.36
CA ILE A 244 10.45 -17.62 1.18
C ILE A 244 10.80 -16.40 2.04
N THR A 245 11.98 -16.42 2.66
CA THR A 245 12.55 -15.27 3.36
C THR A 245 13.55 -14.57 2.46
N PHE A 246 13.47 -13.25 2.35
CA PHE A 246 14.44 -12.39 1.68
C PHE A 246 15.25 -11.63 2.71
N ASP A 247 16.56 -11.64 2.56
CA ASP A 247 17.50 -10.96 3.46
C ASP A 247 18.46 -10.11 2.64
N GLY A 248 18.30 -8.78 2.75
CA GLY A 248 19.19 -7.79 2.14
C GLY A 248 20.19 -7.19 3.12
N VAL A 249 20.47 -7.88 4.23
CA VAL A 249 21.37 -7.41 5.29
C VAL A 249 22.80 -7.23 4.76
N LEU A 250 23.42 -6.10 5.15
CA LEU A 250 24.79 -5.80 4.83
C LEU A 250 25.74 -6.70 5.61
N GLU A 251 26.55 -7.47 4.89
CA GLU A 251 27.70 -8.15 5.46
C GLU A 251 28.97 -7.33 5.24
N PRO A 252 30.01 -7.45 6.10
CA PRO A 252 31.28 -6.76 5.89
C PRO A 252 31.85 -7.01 4.49
N GLY A 253 32.14 -5.95 3.74
CA GLY A 253 32.63 -6.03 2.37
C GLY A 253 31.58 -6.29 1.29
N LYS A 254 30.30 -6.31 1.64
CA LYS A 254 29.18 -6.48 0.71
C LYS A 254 28.30 -5.22 0.68
N ALA A 255 27.60 -5.04 -0.41
CA ALA A 255 26.64 -3.96 -0.57
C ALA A 255 25.27 -4.34 0.02
N LEU A 256 24.55 -3.34 0.51
CA LEU A 256 23.16 -3.46 0.90
C LEU A 256 22.27 -3.55 -0.35
N ALA A 257 21.26 -4.40 -0.33
CA ALA A 257 20.24 -4.40 -1.36
C ALA A 257 19.48 -3.07 -1.39
N LYS A 258 19.25 -2.52 -2.58
CA LYS A 258 18.50 -1.26 -2.77
C LYS A 258 17.03 -1.42 -2.46
N ALA A 259 16.45 -2.54 -2.89
CA ALA A 259 15.06 -2.92 -2.66
C ALA A 259 14.91 -4.45 -2.67
N GLY A 260 13.86 -4.94 -2.04
CA GLY A 260 13.50 -6.35 -2.09
C GLY A 260 13.02 -6.73 -3.49
N ILE A 261 11.95 -6.09 -3.96
CA ILE A 261 11.34 -6.33 -5.27
C ILE A 261 11.17 -4.99 -5.99
N SER A 262 11.50 -4.95 -7.26
CA SER A 262 11.31 -3.80 -8.14
C SER A 262 10.68 -4.25 -9.45
N THR A 263 9.88 -3.39 -10.06
CA THR A 263 9.32 -3.57 -11.39
C THR A 263 10.01 -2.63 -12.37
N ALA A 264 10.31 -3.10 -13.57
CA ALA A 264 10.93 -2.29 -14.62
C ALA A 264 9.95 -1.28 -15.25
N PHE A 265 8.64 -1.51 -15.06
CA PHE A 265 7.57 -0.63 -15.51
C PHE A 265 6.68 -0.31 -14.32
N ASP A 266 6.23 0.95 -14.24
CA ASP A 266 5.20 1.36 -13.30
C ASP A 266 3.90 0.61 -13.61
N MET A 267 3.68 -0.49 -12.91
CA MET A 267 2.40 -1.19 -12.92
C MET A 267 1.44 -0.48 -11.98
N ILE A 268 1.07 0.74 -12.34
CA ILE A 268 -0.15 1.37 -11.84
C ILE A 268 -1.07 1.50 -13.06
N GLN A 269 -1.86 0.51 -13.28
CA GLN A 269 -3.10 0.61 -14.00
C GLN A 269 -4.26 0.42 -13.04
#